data_a6f0de0e55dbe4726b12ea7ba49f1771
#
_entry.id   a6f0de0e55dbe4726b12ea7ba49f1771
#
_cell.length_a   1.000
_cell.length_b   1.000
_cell.length_c   1.000
_cell.angle_alpha   90.00
_cell.angle_beta   90.00
_cell.angle_gamma   90.00
#
_symmetry.space_group_name_H-M   'P 1'
#
loop_
_entity.id
_entity.type
_entity.pdbx_description
1 polymer ?
#
loop_
_entity_poly.entity_id
_entity_poly.type
_entity_poly.pdbx_seq_one_letter_code
_entity_poly.pdbx_strand_id
1 'polypeptide(L)'
;MSILKPDFIKPVGLGAVIFAALAFLPNFVDNYYMSLAISVVSFAVLATAWSMFSGPTRYISLATVVFFGIGAYTVAVLGEHMAFPMVLVCAALAGTVVALLVGFSTLRLAGVYFVIFTFGLTELVRQVVSWYEVNVTREMGRYVFLDITQNDIYWQLLALFAVLLLTGFILARSRLGFALRIIGEDETVAKHCGIDVTRVKVALFVLSALFMTLTGAIMAPRWTYIDPLIAFNPMLSFQVVIMALLGGPRRLLGPLLGVIPLTLLFEVLTASFPNHFSILLGCVFMVIVYLLPGGVLGLYEKYRAPKKRTLSPPNGTDGTTKSEEKAA
;
A
#
# COMPACT_ATOMS: atom_id res chain seq x y z
N MET A 1 -21.27 8.94 -23.78
CA MET A 1 -21.84 7.77 -23.08
C MET A 1 -21.63 6.55 -23.99
N SER A 2 -20.46 5.89 -23.90
CA SER A 2 -20.22 4.57 -24.49
C SER A 2 -19.13 3.89 -23.63
N ILE A 3 -19.62 3.20 -22.59
CA ILE A 3 -18.79 2.63 -21.50
C ILE A 3 -18.19 1.26 -21.87
N LEU A 4 -18.47 0.73 -23.06
CA LEU A 4 -18.07 -0.61 -23.46
C LEU A 4 -17.35 -0.61 -24.80
N LYS A 5 -16.04 -0.25 -24.77
CA LYS A 5 -15.18 -0.65 -25.89
C LYS A 5 -14.81 -2.14 -25.71
N PRO A 6 -14.86 -2.97 -26.77
CA PRO A 6 -14.61 -4.41 -26.70
C PRO A 6 -13.21 -4.79 -26.18
N ASP A 7 -12.23 -3.90 -26.23
CA ASP A 7 -10.89 -4.10 -25.66
C ASP A 7 -10.86 -4.13 -24.13
N PHE A 8 -12.00 -3.83 -23.49
CA PHE A 8 -12.15 -3.72 -22.05
C PHE A 8 -12.65 -5.00 -21.38
N ILE A 9 -13.38 -5.83 -22.12
CA ILE A 9 -13.97 -7.09 -21.59
C ILE A 9 -12.88 -8.12 -21.32
N LYS A 10 -11.81 -8.13 -22.10
CA LYS A 10 -10.71 -9.10 -21.97
C LYS A 10 -9.96 -9.01 -20.63
N PRO A 11 -9.45 -7.84 -20.16
CA PRO A 11 -8.72 -7.77 -18.90
C PRO A 11 -9.64 -7.94 -17.67
N VAL A 12 -10.90 -7.50 -17.74
CA VAL A 12 -11.88 -7.68 -16.65
C VAL A 12 -12.31 -9.15 -16.57
N GLY A 13 -12.55 -9.79 -17.70
CA GLY A 13 -12.87 -11.23 -17.74
C GLY A 13 -11.72 -12.10 -17.23
N LEU A 14 -10.48 -11.80 -17.61
CA LEU A 14 -9.31 -12.50 -17.11
C LEU A 14 -9.15 -12.31 -15.59
N GLY A 15 -9.36 -11.09 -15.10
CA GLY A 15 -9.34 -10.80 -13.67
C GLY A 15 -10.40 -11.59 -12.90
N ALA A 16 -11.63 -11.63 -13.40
CA ALA A 16 -12.73 -12.40 -12.80
C ALA A 16 -12.43 -13.91 -12.77
N VAL A 17 -11.84 -14.46 -13.83
CA VAL A 17 -11.42 -15.88 -13.87
C VAL A 17 -10.33 -16.17 -12.84
N ILE A 18 -9.32 -15.30 -12.71
CA ILE A 18 -8.27 -15.44 -11.70
C ILE A 18 -8.87 -15.36 -10.28
N PHE A 19 -9.77 -14.42 -10.02
CA PHE A 19 -10.46 -14.33 -8.74
C PHE A 19 -11.33 -15.55 -8.44
N ALA A 20 -12.04 -16.07 -9.45
CA ALA A 20 -12.80 -17.30 -9.30
C ALA A 20 -11.89 -18.51 -9.00
N ALA A 21 -10.76 -18.64 -9.69
CA ALA A 21 -9.79 -19.69 -9.43
C ALA A 21 -9.20 -19.59 -8.00
N LEU A 22 -8.84 -18.38 -7.55
CA LEU A 22 -8.39 -18.13 -6.17
C LEU A 22 -9.49 -18.45 -5.16
N ALA A 23 -10.75 -18.19 -5.50
CA ALA A 23 -11.88 -18.47 -4.64
C ALA A 23 -12.10 -19.98 -4.39
N PHE A 24 -11.74 -20.84 -5.31
CA PHE A 24 -11.82 -22.30 -5.13
C PHE A 24 -10.62 -22.92 -4.42
N LEU A 25 -9.56 -22.16 -4.20
CA LEU A 25 -8.31 -22.61 -3.59
C LEU A 25 -8.48 -23.30 -2.22
N PRO A 26 -9.36 -22.84 -1.29
CA PRO A 26 -9.55 -23.48 0.02
C PRO A 26 -9.98 -24.95 -0.04
N ASN A 27 -10.60 -25.40 -1.13
CA ASN A 27 -11.11 -26.76 -1.26
C ASN A 27 -10.04 -27.79 -1.66
N PHE A 28 -8.85 -27.31 -2.11
CA PHE A 28 -7.81 -28.15 -2.69
C PHE A 28 -6.48 -28.09 -1.94
N VAL A 29 -6.39 -27.25 -0.90
CA VAL A 29 -5.11 -26.89 -0.30
C VAL A 29 -5.10 -27.20 1.19
N ASP A 30 -3.98 -27.76 1.69
CA ASP A 30 -3.75 -28.05 3.10
C ASP A 30 -3.64 -26.77 3.93
N ASN A 31 -3.83 -26.91 5.27
CA ASN A 31 -3.80 -25.80 6.24
C ASN A 31 -2.52 -24.94 6.17
N TYR A 32 -1.36 -25.53 5.86
CA TYR A 32 -0.10 -24.80 5.71
C TYR A 32 -0.15 -23.84 4.51
N TYR A 33 -0.49 -24.36 3.34
CA TYR A 33 -0.60 -23.54 2.12
C TYR A 33 -1.74 -22.54 2.22
N MET A 34 -2.80 -22.86 2.97
CA MET A 34 -3.88 -21.92 3.27
C MET A 34 -3.38 -20.73 4.10
N SER A 35 -2.57 -21.00 5.12
CA SER A 35 -1.93 -19.95 5.92
C SER A 35 -1.03 -19.04 5.06
N LEU A 36 -0.26 -19.64 4.14
CA LEU A 36 0.56 -18.90 3.18
C LEU A 36 -0.29 -18.06 2.21
N ALA A 37 -1.38 -18.62 1.69
CA ALA A 37 -2.29 -17.90 0.79
C ALA A 37 -2.93 -16.69 1.50
N ILE A 38 -3.36 -16.83 2.75
CA ILE A 38 -3.87 -15.72 3.58
C ILE A 38 -2.80 -14.63 3.72
N SER A 39 -1.55 -15.00 3.99
CA SER A 39 -0.43 -14.06 4.09
C SER A 39 -0.19 -13.31 2.76
N VAL A 40 -0.18 -14.02 1.64
CA VAL A 40 -0.05 -13.42 0.30
C VAL A 40 -1.18 -12.44 0.01
N VAL A 41 -2.44 -12.82 0.26
CA VAL A 41 -3.60 -11.96 -0.02
C VAL A 41 -3.60 -10.74 0.92
N SER A 42 -3.27 -10.91 2.20
CA SER A 42 -3.20 -9.79 3.15
C SER A 42 -2.11 -8.76 2.74
N PHE A 43 -0.92 -9.22 2.38
CA PHE A 43 0.12 -8.33 1.85
C PHE A 43 -0.26 -7.73 0.49
N ALA A 44 -1.01 -8.46 -0.35
CA ALA A 44 -1.52 -7.92 -1.61
C ALA A 44 -2.48 -6.76 -1.38
N VAL A 45 -3.40 -6.87 -0.40
CA VAL A 45 -4.28 -5.76 0.01
C VAL A 45 -3.46 -4.60 0.55
N LEU A 46 -2.56 -4.85 1.51
CA LEU A 46 -1.76 -3.80 2.15
C LEU A 46 -0.86 -3.07 1.15
N ALA A 47 -0.12 -3.80 0.31
CA ALA A 47 0.79 -3.21 -0.67
C ALA A 47 0.05 -2.45 -1.77
N THR A 48 -1.12 -2.95 -2.22
CA THR A 48 -1.95 -2.26 -3.21
C THR A 48 -2.62 -1.02 -2.60
N ALA A 49 -3.13 -1.09 -1.36
CA ALA A 49 -3.67 0.06 -0.64
C ALA A 49 -2.60 1.13 -0.40
N TRP A 50 -1.39 0.72 0.00
CA TRP A 50 -0.23 1.61 0.13
C TRP A 50 0.12 2.28 -1.21
N SER A 51 0.18 1.51 -2.27
CA SER A 51 0.49 1.96 -3.62
C SER A 51 -0.57 2.92 -4.18
N MET A 52 -1.84 2.74 -3.80
CA MET A 52 -2.93 3.64 -4.19
C MET A 52 -2.71 5.08 -3.69
N PHE A 53 -2.13 5.24 -2.50
CA PHE A 53 -1.72 6.56 -1.97
C PHE A 53 -0.34 6.97 -2.45
N SER A 54 0.68 6.15 -2.21
CA SER A 54 2.10 6.49 -2.40
C SER A 54 2.51 6.54 -3.88
N GLY A 55 1.85 5.76 -4.75
CA GLY A 55 2.15 5.73 -6.18
C GLY A 55 1.90 7.06 -6.88
N PRO A 56 0.68 7.61 -6.84
CA PRO A 56 0.36 8.88 -7.47
C PRO A 56 0.97 10.09 -6.77
N THR A 57 1.05 10.08 -5.43
CA THR A 57 1.53 11.23 -4.64
C THR A 57 3.05 11.30 -4.53
N ARG A 58 3.76 10.20 -4.78
CA ARG A 58 5.21 10.03 -4.54
C ARG A 58 5.63 10.22 -3.08
N TYR A 59 4.69 10.14 -2.15
CA TYR A 59 4.94 10.20 -0.71
C TYR A 59 5.08 8.77 -0.16
N ILE A 60 6.20 8.47 0.48
CA ILE A 60 6.42 7.19 1.15
C ILE A 60 5.81 7.27 2.54
N SER A 61 4.75 6.50 2.81
CA SER A 61 4.12 6.43 4.13
C SER A 61 4.58 5.16 4.86
N LEU A 62 5.00 5.31 6.10
CA LEU A 62 5.30 4.19 7.02
C LEU A 62 4.18 3.98 8.05
N ALA A 63 3.03 4.64 7.87
CA ALA A 63 1.88 4.52 8.78
C ALA A 63 1.00 3.27 8.53
N THR A 64 1.38 2.37 7.62
CA THR A 64 0.58 1.18 7.29
C THR A 64 0.23 0.37 8.52
N VAL A 65 1.21 0.12 9.39
CA VAL A 65 1.00 -0.66 10.60
C VAL A 65 0.13 0.04 11.63
N VAL A 66 0.09 1.38 11.65
CA VAL A 66 -0.82 2.13 12.53
C VAL A 66 -2.27 1.76 12.23
N PHE A 67 -2.66 1.83 10.96
CA PHE A 67 -4.02 1.50 10.53
C PHE A 67 -4.32 0.02 10.69
N PHE A 68 -3.39 -0.84 10.32
CA PHE A 68 -3.49 -2.28 10.54
C PHE A 68 -3.69 -2.60 12.03
N GLY A 69 -2.87 -2.03 12.91
CA GLY A 69 -2.95 -2.21 14.36
C GLY A 69 -4.26 -1.69 14.96
N ILE A 70 -4.75 -0.51 14.51
CA ILE A 70 -6.06 0.02 14.93
C ILE A 70 -7.17 -0.97 14.58
N GLY A 71 -7.14 -1.55 13.37
CA GLY A 71 -8.10 -2.57 12.96
C GLY A 71 -8.05 -3.81 13.85
N ALA A 72 -6.87 -4.36 14.08
CA ALA A 72 -6.67 -5.53 14.92
C ALA A 72 -7.09 -5.28 16.39
N TYR A 73 -6.72 -4.12 16.94
CA TYR A 73 -7.11 -3.73 18.30
C TYR A 73 -8.60 -3.49 18.46
N THR A 74 -9.28 -2.95 17.46
CA THR A 74 -10.74 -2.77 17.50
C THR A 74 -11.43 -4.13 17.61
N VAL A 75 -10.93 -5.14 16.90
CA VAL A 75 -11.44 -6.52 17.02
C VAL A 75 -11.14 -7.12 18.40
N ALA A 76 -9.94 -6.92 18.92
CA ALA A 76 -9.56 -7.41 20.23
C ALA A 76 -10.39 -6.79 21.37
N VAL A 77 -10.87 -5.55 21.19
CA VAL A 77 -11.69 -4.87 22.22
C VAL A 77 -13.18 -5.16 22.08
N LEU A 78 -13.71 -5.22 20.85
CA LEU A 78 -15.16 -5.29 20.59
C LEU A 78 -15.62 -6.69 20.14
N GLY A 79 -14.69 -7.59 19.78
CA GLY A 79 -15.01 -8.88 19.17
C GLY A 79 -15.87 -9.78 20.06
N GLU A 80 -15.71 -9.72 21.37
CA GLU A 80 -16.52 -10.49 22.33
C GLU A 80 -17.92 -9.89 22.57
N HIS A 81 -18.11 -8.60 22.26
CA HIS A 81 -19.31 -7.86 22.63
C HIS A 81 -20.29 -7.67 21.47
N MET A 82 -19.82 -7.84 20.24
CA MET A 82 -20.58 -7.54 19.03
C MET A 82 -20.37 -8.57 17.93
N ALA A 83 -21.35 -8.71 17.04
CA ALA A 83 -21.21 -9.52 15.84
C ALA A 83 -20.05 -9.01 14.96
N PHE A 84 -19.24 -9.92 14.43
CA PHE A 84 -18.03 -9.60 13.67
C PHE A 84 -18.21 -8.56 12.52
N PRO A 85 -19.29 -8.60 11.71
CA PRO A 85 -19.53 -7.57 10.70
C PRO A 85 -19.68 -6.15 11.31
N MET A 86 -20.25 -6.04 12.49
CA MET A 86 -20.42 -4.76 13.18
C MET A 86 -19.07 -4.25 13.72
N VAL A 87 -18.22 -5.16 14.18
CA VAL A 87 -16.85 -4.83 14.59
C VAL A 87 -16.02 -4.32 13.40
N LEU A 88 -16.20 -4.88 12.20
CA LEU A 88 -15.55 -4.38 10.98
C LEU A 88 -15.98 -2.95 10.66
N VAL A 89 -17.26 -2.62 10.83
CA VAL A 89 -17.75 -1.23 10.64
C VAL A 89 -17.13 -0.29 11.67
N CYS A 90 -17.06 -0.71 12.94
CA CYS A 90 -16.41 0.08 14.00
C CYS A 90 -14.91 0.27 13.71
N ALA A 91 -14.21 -0.75 13.26
CA ALA A 91 -12.82 -0.66 12.84
C ALA A 91 -12.64 0.32 11.68
N ALA A 92 -13.48 0.23 10.65
CA ALA A 92 -13.48 1.14 9.51
C ALA A 92 -13.67 2.60 9.93
N LEU A 93 -14.60 2.86 10.85
CA LEU A 93 -14.85 4.20 11.41
C LEU A 93 -13.65 4.69 12.23
N ALA A 94 -13.13 3.89 13.13
CA ALA A 94 -11.96 4.23 13.94
C ALA A 94 -10.74 4.57 13.07
N GLY A 95 -10.43 3.70 12.10
CA GLY A 95 -9.34 3.94 11.15
C GLY A 95 -9.54 5.20 10.31
N THR A 96 -10.79 5.46 9.87
CA THR A 96 -11.13 6.66 9.10
C THR A 96 -10.94 7.94 9.93
N VAL A 97 -11.40 7.96 11.18
CA VAL A 97 -11.22 9.10 12.09
C VAL A 97 -9.74 9.39 12.32
N VAL A 98 -8.95 8.37 12.64
CA VAL A 98 -7.50 8.54 12.82
C VAL A 98 -6.82 8.97 11.52
N ALA A 99 -7.23 8.42 10.38
CA ALA A 99 -6.68 8.82 9.09
C ALA A 99 -6.99 10.27 8.72
N LEU A 100 -8.17 10.79 9.08
CA LEU A 100 -8.51 12.21 8.90
C LEU A 100 -7.65 13.10 9.79
N LEU A 101 -7.53 12.77 11.08
CA LEU A 101 -6.72 13.54 12.03
C LEU A 101 -5.25 13.59 11.59
N VAL A 102 -4.69 12.43 11.25
CA VAL A 102 -3.32 12.29 10.77
C VAL A 102 -3.15 12.98 9.42
N GLY A 103 -4.04 12.74 8.47
CA GLY A 103 -3.95 13.27 7.12
C GLY A 103 -3.95 14.80 7.08
N PHE A 104 -4.86 15.47 7.82
CA PHE A 104 -4.90 16.93 7.88
C PHE A 104 -3.67 17.53 8.56
N SER A 105 -3.10 16.83 9.55
CA SER A 105 -1.91 17.30 10.26
C SER A 105 -0.64 17.11 9.45
N THR A 106 -0.48 15.97 8.76
CA THR A 106 0.80 15.50 8.22
C THR A 106 1.00 15.77 6.73
N LEU A 107 -0.06 15.82 5.93
CA LEU A 107 0.06 16.00 4.48
C LEU A 107 0.46 17.43 4.06
N ARG A 108 0.72 18.30 5.04
CA ARG A 108 1.40 19.58 4.85
C ARG A 108 2.92 19.44 4.82
N LEU A 109 3.45 18.33 5.37
CA LEU A 109 4.87 17.98 5.32
C LEU A 109 5.19 17.38 3.96
N ALA A 110 6.38 17.67 3.43
CA ALA A 110 6.82 17.16 2.14
C ALA A 110 8.10 16.31 2.27
N GLY A 111 8.29 15.38 1.35
CA GLY A 111 9.52 14.61 1.21
C GLY A 111 9.86 13.78 2.44
N VAL A 112 11.11 13.86 2.90
CA VAL A 112 11.66 13.05 3.99
C VAL A 112 10.97 13.32 5.33
N TYR A 113 10.52 14.54 5.58
CA TYR A 113 9.81 14.88 6.82
C TYR A 113 8.51 14.10 6.99
N PHE A 114 7.80 13.84 5.91
CA PHE A 114 6.60 13.01 5.95
C PHE A 114 6.91 11.55 6.32
N VAL A 115 8.01 10.99 5.80
CA VAL A 115 8.46 9.63 6.13
C VAL A 115 8.79 9.50 7.61
N ILE A 116 9.60 10.43 8.12
CA ILE A 116 10.01 10.44 9.54
C ILE A 116 8.79 10.58 10.44
N PHE A 117 7.87 11.49 10.09
CA PHE A 117 6.66 11.70 10.88
C PHE A 117 5.76 10.44 10.90
N THR A 118 5.53 9.80 9.76
CA THR A 118 4.69 8.60 9.69
C THR A 118 5.31 7.41 10.44
N PHE A 119 6.64 7.31 10.49
CA PHE A 119 7.33 6.35 11.31
C PHE A 119 7.17 6.68 12.81
N GLY A 120 7.40 7.94 13.19
CA GLY A 120 7.22 8.42 14.58
C GLY A 120 5.78 8.26 15.06
N LEU A 121 4.80 8.42 14.16
CA LEU A 121 3.38 8.19 14.45
C LEU A 121 3.12 6.73 14.86
N THR A 122 3.78 5.77 14.22
CA THR A 122 3.67 4.36 14.57
C THR A 122 4.10 4.12 16.02
N GLU A 123 5.24 4.67 16.39
CA GLU A 123 5.76 4.56 17.75
C GLU A 123 4.87 5.28 18.77
N LEU A 124 4.38 6.47 18.42
CA LEU A 124 3.46 7.24 19.27
C LEU A 124 2.18 6.46 19.56
N VAL A 125 1.52 5.92 18.52
CA VAL A 125 0.27 5.15 18.70
C VAL A 125 0.54 3.89 19.53
N ARG A 126 1.63 3.18 19.27
CA ARG A 126 2.04 2.02 20.06
C ARG A 126 2.18 2.37 21.55
N GLN A 127 2.88 3.47 21.85
CA GLN A 127 3.10 3.92 23.24
C GLN A 127 1.80 4.38 23.91
N VAL A 128 0.93 5.09 23.20
CA VAL A 128 -0.38 5.52 23.72
C VAL A 128 -1.25 4.30 24.06
N VAL A 129 -1.31 3.31 23.19
CA VAL A 129 -2.07 2.08 23.44
C VAL A 129 -1.48 1.29 24.60
N SER A 130 -0.15 1.11 24.65
CA SER A 130 0.54 0.45 25.76
C SER A 130 0.30 1.18 27.11
N TRP A 131 0.39 2.51 27.10
CA TRP A 131 0.13 3.31 28.28
C TRP A 131 -1.32 3.12 28.77
N TYR A 132 -2.28 3.13 27.86
CA TYR A 132 -3.70 2.91 28.19
C TYR A 132 -3.92 1.54 28.81
N GLU A 133 -3.34 0.49 28.23
CA GLU A 133 -3.47 -0.88 28.77
C GLU A 133 -2.87 -0.99 30.16
N VAL A 134 -1.65 -0.51 30.37
CA VAL A 134 -0.98 -0.63 31.68
C VAL A 134 -1.66 0.21 32.74
N ASN A 135 -2.08 1.44 32.45
CA ASN A 135 -2.56 2.38 33.48
C ASN A 135 -4.07 2.34 33.68
N VAL A 136 -4.84 2.01 32.64
CA VAL A 136 -6.32 2.04 32.70
C VAL A 136 -6.89 0.64 32.85
N THR A 137 -6.52 -0.30 31.98
CA THR A 137 -7.05 -1.67 32.06
C THR A 137 -6.25 -2.57 33.00
N ARG A 138 -5.02 -2.19 33.33
CA ARG A 138 -4.04 -2.94 34.16
C ARG A 138 -3.72 -4.34 33.63
N GLU A 139 -3.98 -4.57 32.37
CA GLU A 139 -3.68 -5.80 31.65
C GLU A 139 -2.91 -5.42 30.39
N MET A 140 -1.89 -6.20 30.04
CA MET A 140 -1.11 -5.98 28.84
C MET A 140 -1.53 -6.98 27.77
N GLY A 141 -2.05 -6.47 26.64
CA GLY A 141 -2.58 -7.30 25.57
C GLY A 141 -3.96 -7.87 25.85
N ARG A 142 -4.54 -8.45 24.81
CA ARG A 142 -5.90 -8.99 24.84
C ARG A 142 -5.97 -10.33 24.13
N TYR A 143 -6.78 -11.24 24.69
CA TYR A 143 -7.12 -12.47 24.01
C TYR A 143 -8.23 -12.24 22.98
N VAL A 144 -8.13 -12.91 21.85
CA VAL A 144 -9.13 -12.84 20.78
C VAL A 144 -9.74 -14.22 20.61
N PHE A 145 -10.93 -14.41 21.17
CA PHE A 145 -11.69 -15.65 21.06
C PHE A 145 -12.87 -15.43 20.11
N LEU A 146 -12.63 -15.69 18.82
CA LEU A 146 -13.64 -15.60 17.78
C LEU A 146 -13.68 -16.92 17.01
N ASP A 147 -14.86 -17.50 16.86
CA ASP A 147 -15.10 -18.71 16.07
C ASP A 147 -15.09 -18.41 14.56
N ILE A 148 -13.95 -17.91 14.06
CA ILE A 148 -13.74 -17.59 12.66
C ILE A 148 -12.69 -18.53 12.10
N THR A 149 -13.06 -19.30 11.07
CA THR A 149 -12.16 -20.26 10.45
C THR A 149 -11.12 -19.57 9.55
N GLN A 150 -10.00 -20.25 9.27
CA GLN A 150 -9.01 -19.73 8.32
C GLN A 150 -9.61 -19.49 6.92
N ASN A 151 -10.57 -20.33 6.53
CA ASN A 151 -11.28 -20.18 5.27
C ASN A 151 -12.11 -18.89 5.23
N ASP A 152 -12.78 -18.53 6.33
CA ASP A 152 -13.57 -17.29 6.41
C ASP A 152 -12.66 -16.05 6.31
N ILE A 153 -11.51 -16.07 6.96
CA ILE A 153 -10.50 -15.01 6.86
C ILE A 153 -10.03 -14.85 5.41
N TYR A 154 -9.74 -15.97 4.75
CA TYR A 154 -9.31 -15.96 3.34
C TYR A 154 -10.37 -15.34 2.43
N TRP A 155 -11.64 -15.77 2.55
CA TRP A 155 -12.75 -15.25 1.75
C TRP A 155 -12.98 -13.76 1.97
N GLN A 156 -12.91 -13.29 3.22
CA GLN A 156 -13.06 -11.89 3.56
C GLN A 156 -11.92 -11.04 3.00
N LEU A 157 -10.67 -11.51 3.10
CA LEU A 157 -9.52 -10.82 2.51
C LEU A 157 -9.61 -10.78 0.98
N LEU A 158 -10.04 -11.87 0.35
CA LEU A 158 -10.22 -11.93 -1.10
C LEU A 158 -11.32 -10.96 -1.56
N ALA A 159 -12.46 -10.91 -0.84
CA ALA A 159 -13.52 -9.94 -1.09
C ALA A 159 -13.03 -8.49 -0.90
N LEU A 160 -12.29 -8.22 0.18
CA LEU A 160 -11.70 -6.91 0.43
C LEU A 160 -10.73 -6.51 -0.69
N PHE A 161 -9.92 -7.46 -1.18
CA PHE A 161 -8.99 -7.22 -2.28
C PHE A 161 -9.73 -6.91 -3.59
N ALA A 162 -10.83 -7.62 -3.89
CA ALA A 162 -11.68 -7.33 -5.04
C ALA A 162 -12.28 -5.92 -4.97
N VAL A 163 -12.79 -5.51 -3.80
CA VAL A 163 -13.32 -4.16 -3.56
C VAL A 163 -12.23 -3.10 -3.70
N LEU A 164 -11.03 -3.36 -3.19
CA LEU A 164 -9.87 -2.47 -3.32
C LEU A 164 -9.48 -2.26 -4.80
N LEU A 165 -9.40 -3.33 -5.58
CA LEU A 165 -9.08 -3.24 -7.02
C LEU A 165 -10.17 -2.48 -7.79
N LEU A 166 -11.44 -2.75 -7.49
CA LEU A 166 -12.57 -2.02 -8.08
C LEU A 166 -12.49 -0.52 -7.74
N THR A 167 -12.25 -0.21 -6.46
CA THR A 167 -12.10 1.18 -5.99
C THR A 167 -10.92 1.89 -6.68
N GLY A 168 -9.76 1.23 -6.76
CA GLY A 168 -8.59 1.77 -7.46
C GLY A 168 -8.84 1.99 -8.95
N PHE A 169 -9.59 1.10 -9.58
CA PHE A 169 -9.98 1.23 -10.97
C PHE A 169 -10.95 2.40 -11.22
N ILE A 170 -11.97 2.55 -10.38
CA ILE A 170 -12.91 3.68 -10.42
C ILE A 170 -12.14 4.98 -10.19
N LEU A 171 -11.27 5.01 -9.17
CA LEU A 171 -10.44 6.16 -8.85
C LEU A 171 -9.56 6.59 -10.03
N ALA A 172 -8.89 5.64 -10.69
CA ALA A 172 -8.01 5.94 -11.84
C ALA A 172 -8.75 6.60 -13.02
N ARG A 173 -10.08 6.41 -13.12
CA ARG A 173 -10.95 6.98 -14.16
C ARG A 173 -11.74 8.20 -13.72
N SER A 174 -11.72 8.52 -12.44
CA SER A 174 -12.43 9.67 -11.86
C SER A 174 -11.68 10.98 -12.08
N ARG A 175 -12.35 12.10 -11.78
CA ARG A 175 -11.72 13.42 -11.74
C ARG A 175 -10.58 13.48 -10.72
N LEU A 176 -10.69 12.72 -9.61
CA LEU A 176 -9.64 12.59 -8.61
C LEU A 176 -8.40 11.90 -9.19
N GLY A 177 -8.57 10.85 -10.00
CA GLY A 177 -7.44 10.18 -10.66
C GLY A 177 -6.70 11.09 -11.65
N PHE A 178 -7.41 11.97 -12.34
CA PHE A 178 -6.80 12.99 -13.20
C PHE A 178 -6.01 14.02 -12.36
N ALA A 179 -6.61 14.55 -11.29
CA ALA A 179 -5.94 15.46 -10.38
C ALA A 179 -4.67 14.86 -9.78
N LEU A 180 -4.71 13.58 -9.39
CA LEU A 180 -3.57 12.85 -8.83
C LEU A 180 -2.39 12.72 -9.81
N ARG A 181 -2.65 12.55 -11.09
CA ARG A 181 -1.59 12.52 -12.10
C ARG A 181 -0.84 13.85 -12.20
N ILE A 182 -1.58 14.96 -12.15
CA ILE A 182 -0.99 16.30 -12.18
C ILE A 182 -0.19 16.55 -10.88
N ILE A 183 -0.75 16.23 -9.72
CA ILE A 183 -0.09 16.35 -8.42
C ILE A 183 1.22 15.54 -8.38
N GLY A 184 1.20 14.33 -8.95
CA GLY A 184 2.38 13.45 -8.98
C GLY A 184 3.51 13.95 -9.88
N GLU A 185 3.21 14.80 -10.90
CA GLU A 185 4.24 15.43 -11.72
C GLU A 185 4.77 16.71 -11.06
N ASP A 186 3.89 17.66 -10.71
CA ASP A 186 4.27 18.91 -10.02
C ASP A 186 3.09 19.47 -9.22
N GLU A 187 3.25 19.58 -7.88
CA GLU A 187 2.24 20.14 -7.00
C GLU A 187 1.96 21.62 -7.23
N THR A 188 2.98 22.38 -7.69
CA THR A 188 2.85 23.81 -7.97
C THR A 188 1.95 24.01 -9.19
N VAL A 189 2.18 23.23 -10.25
CA VAL A 189 1.32 23.23 -11.43
C VAL A 189 -0.11 22.84 -11.08
N ALA A 190 -0.30 21.81 -10.24
CA ALA A 190 -1.62 21.39 -9.79
C ALA A 190 -2.40 22.52 -9.07
N LYS A 191 -1.72 23.27 -8.19
CA LYS A 191 -2.30 24.44 -7.50
C LYS A 191 -2.70 25.54 -8.48
N HIS A 192 -1.85 25.83 -9.48
CA HIS A 192 -2.18 26.83 -10.53
C HIS A 192 -3.35 26.39 -11.42
N CYS A 193 -3.58 25.08 -11.57
CA CYS A 193 -4.78 24.55 -12.24
C CYS A 193 -6.04 24.57 -11.34
N GLY A 194 -5.98 25.15 -10.14
CA GLY A 194 -7.12 25.24 -9.22
C GLY A 194 -7.42 23.95 -8.46
N ILE A 195 -6.49 22.98 -8.44
CA ILE A 195 -6.67 21.73 -7.71
C ILE A 195 -6.28 21.94 -6.24
N ASP A 196 -7.21 21.62 -5.32
CA ASP A 196 -6.91 21.58 -3.89
C ASP A 196 -6.10 20.30 -3.56
N VAL A 197 -4.77 20.44 -3.65
CA VAL A 197 -3.81 19.34 -3.46
C VAL A 197 -3.98 18.67 -2.09
N THR A 198 -4.24 19.45 -1.03
CA THR A 198 -4.39 18.93 0.33
C THR A 198 -5.61 18.04 0.45
N ARG A 199 -6.77 18.49 -0.02
CA ARG A 199 -8.02 17.69 0.05
C ARG A 199 -7.91 16.40 -0.74
N VAL A 200 -7.31 16.47 -1.94
CA VAL A 200 -7.12 15.28 -2.80
C VAL A 200 -6.21 14.26 -2.12
N LYS A 201 -5.08 14.70 -1.54
CA LYS A 201 -4.16 13.83 -0.81
C LYS A 201 -4.81 13.22 0.43
N VAL A 202 -5.54 14.03 1.24
CA VAL A 202 -6.24 13.55 2.44
C VAL A 202 -7.27 12.49 2.07
N ALA A 203 -8.10 12.74 1.06
CA ALA A 203 -9.12 11.78 0.62
C ALA A 203 -8.50 10.43 0.22
N LEU A 204 -7.38 10.48 -0.51
CA LEU A 204 -6.68 9.28 -0.93
C LEU A 204 -6.01 8.54 0.24
N PHE A 205 -5.43 9.30 1.18
CA PHE A 205 -4.82 8.75 2.39
C PHE A 205 -5.86 8.03 3.26
N VAL A 206 -7.03 8.65 3.47
CA VAL A 206 -8.15 8.07 4.22
C VAL A 206 -8.67 6.80 3.54
N LEU A 207 -8.82 6.83 2.22
CA LEU A 207 -9.26 5.67 1.45
C LEU A 207 -8.27 4.50 1.57
N SER A 208 -6.97 4.78 1.46
CA SER A 208 -5.91 3.78 1.65
C SER A 208 -5.90 3.22 3.07
N ALA A 209 -5.99 4.09 4.08
CA ALA A 209 -6.04 3.73 5.49
C ALA A 209 -7.23 2.84 5.85
N LEU A 210 -8.40 3.08 5.25
CA LEU A 210 -9.60 2.27 5.41
C LEU A 210 -9.32 0.80 5.06
N PHE A 211 -8.72 0.54 3.90
CA PHE A 211 -8.38 -0.84 3.48
C PHE A 211 -7.33 -1.47 4.39
N MET A 212 -6.33 -0.71 4.83
CA MET A 212 -5.31 -1.21 5.76
C MET A 212 -5.92 -1.57 7.11
N THR A 213 -6.85 -0.76 7.62
CA THR A 213 -7.56 -0.99 8.88
C THR A 213 -8.44 -2.24 8.80
N LEU A 214 -9.20 -2.38 7.73
CA LEU A 214 -10.03 -3.56 7.49
C LEU A 214 -9.18 -4.83 7.36
N THR A 215 -8.01 -4.74 6.72
CA THR A 215 -7.08 -5.88 6.65
C THR A 215 -6.62 -6.30 8.04
N GLY A 216 -6.25 -5.35 8.90
CA GLY A 216 -5.88 -5.63 10.28
C GLY A 216 -7.01 -6.27 11.09
N ALA A 217 -8.23 -5.76 10.92
CA ALA A 217 -9.41 -6.30 11.59
C ALA A 217 -9.72 -7.74 11.14
N ILE A 218 -9.64 -8.04 9.84
CA ILE A 218 -9.88 -9.40 9.31
C ILE A 218 -8.77 -10.37 9.73
N MET A 219 -7.53 -9.88 9.88
CA MET A 219 -6.39 -10.69 10.30
C MET A 219 -6.34 -10.96 11.82
N ALA A 220 -7.02 -10.15 12.63
CA ALA A 220 -6.99 -10.24 14.09
C ALA A 220 -7.35 -11.63 14.65
N PRO A 221 -8.38 -12.36 14.15
CA PRO A 221 -8.74 -13.68 14.66
C PRO A 221 -7.66 -14.77 14.49
N ARG A 222 -6.61 -14.51 13.69
CA ARG A 222 -5.46 -15.44 13.58
C ARG A 222 -4.57 -15.44 14.82
N TRP A 223 -4.60 -14.38 15.60
CA TRP A 223 -3.83 -14.28 16.83
C TRP A 223 -4.72 -14.59 18.03
N THR A 224 -4.36 -15.59 18.79
CA THR A 224 -5.05 -15.89 20.06
C THR A 224 -4.82 -14.78 21.09
N TYR A 225 -3.70 -14.08 20.97
CA TYR A 225 -3.30 -13.00 21.86
C TYR A 225 -2.67 -11.87 21.04
N ILE A 226 -3.12 -10.64 21.27
CA ILE A 226 -2.64 -9.42 20.61
C ILE A 226 -2.17 -8.45 21.68
N ASP A 227 -0.93 -8.01 21.57
CA ASP A 227 -0.37 -6.92 22.37
C ASP A 227 0.05 -5.73 21.49
N PRO A 228 0.33 -4.54 22.05
CA PRO A 228 0.75 -3.39 21.27
C PRO A 228 2.04 -3.59 20.50
N LEU A 229 2.97 -4.44 20.99
CA LEU A 229 4.25 -4.71 20.32
C LEU A 229 4.06 -5.53 19.05
N ILE A 230 3.10 -6.47 19.07
CA ILE A 230 2.75 -7.31 17.92
C ILE A 230 1.94 -6.50 16.90
N ALA A 231 0.86 -5.84 17.37
CA ALA A 231 -0.09 -5.15 16.50
C ALA A 231 0.51 -3.94 15.76
N PHE A 232 1.41 -3.21 16.42
CA PHE A 232 2.05 -2.01 15.88
C PHE A 232 3.54 -2.22 15.55
N ASN A 233 3.93 -3.44 15.16
CA ASN A 233 5.31 -3.74 14.78
C ASN A 233 5.71 -3.03 13.48
N PRO A 234 6.68 -2.09 13.51
CA PRO A 234 7.09 -1.33 12.33
C PRO A 234 7.58 -2.19 11.16
N MET A 235 8.05 -3.42 11.42
CA MET A 235 8.53 -4.34 10.38
C MET A 235 7.47 -4.62 9.32
N LEU A 236 6.19 -4.66 9.70
CA LEU A 236 5.08 -4.83 8.75
C LEU A 236 5.03 -3.68 7.74
N SER A 237 5.19 -2.42 8.19
CA SER A 237 5.25 -1.28 7.27
C SER A 237 6.41 -1.37 6.29
N PHE A 238 7.61 -1.76 6.76
CA PHE A 238 8.76 -1.95 5.88
C PHE A 238 8.54 -3.06 4.86
N GLN A 239 8.00 -4.21 5.27
CA GLN A 239 7.65 -5.31 4.35
C GLN A 239 6.71 -4.85 3.24
N VAL A 240 5.63 -4.15 3.60
CA VAL A 240 4.64 -3.63 2.65
C VAL A 240 5.29 -2.65 1.66
N VAL A 241 6.12 -1.72 2.15
CA VAL A 241 6.82 -0.75 1.30
C VAL A 241 7.78 -1.45 0.33
N ILE A 242 8.58 -2.42 0.80
CA ILE A 242 9.50 -3.17 -0.05
C ILE A 242 8.75 -3.93 -1.15
N MET A 243 7.67 -4.62 -0.78
CA MET A 243 6.83 -5.36 -1.71
C MET A 243 6.22 -4.46 -2.79
N ALA A 244 5.70 -3.30 -2.37
CA ALA A 244 5.12 -2.33 -3.28
C ALA A 244 6.17 -1.68 -4.21
N LEU A 245 7.36 -1.34 -3.69
CA LEU A 245 8.45 -0.77 -4.48
C LEU A 245 9.00 -1.78 -5.48
N LEU A 246 9.21 -3.04 -5.07
CA LEU A 246 9.68 -4.10 -5.97
C LEU A 246 8.72 -4.31 -7.13
N GLY A 247 7.42 -4.35 -6.86
CA GLY A 247 6.41 -4.55 -7.89
C GLY A 247 6.22 -3.37 -8.82
N GLY A 248 6.48 -2.14 -8.34
CA GLY A 248 6.27 -0.88 -9.06
C GLY A 248 4.97 -0.18 -8.65
N PRO A 249 5.04 0.83 -7.78
CA PRO A 249 3.87 1.45 -7.12
C PRO A 249 3.01 2.32 -8.04
N ARG A 250 3.47 2.61 -9.26
CA ARG A 250 2.74 3.48 -10.21
C ARG A 250 1.56 2.78 -10.90
N ARG A 251 1.49 1.46 -10.86
CA ARG A 251 0.41 0.67 -11.47
C ARG A 251 -0.39 -0.05 -10.39
N LEU A 252 -1.70 -0.10 -10.53
CA LEU A 252 -2.59 -0.72 -9.54
C LEU A 252 -2.24 -2.19 -9.24
N LEU A 253 -1.90 -2.97 -10.26
CA LEU A 253 -1.50 -4.38 -10.13
C LEU A 253 0.02 -4.57 -9.96
N GLY A 254 0.80 -3.47 -9.98
CA GLY A 254 2.24 -3.51 -9.81
C GLY A 254 2.68 -4.22 -8.53
N PRO A 255 2.15 -3.82 -7.36
CA PRO A 255 2.54 -4.40 -6.07
C PRO A 255 2.43 -5.92 -6.01
N LEU A 256 1.48 -6.55 -6.73
CA LEU A 256 1.33 -8.01 -6.77
C LEU A 256 2.58 -8.74 -7.24
N LEU A 257 3.30 -8.16 -8.22
CA LEU A 257 4.54 -8.74 -8.72
C LEU A 257 5.66 -8.73 -7.67
N GLY A 258 5.59 -7.82 -6.71
CA GLY A 258 6.52 -7.79 -5.59
C GLY A 258 6.06 -8.63 -4.41
N VAL A 259 4.75 -8.67 -4.14
CA VAL A 259 4.17 -9.39 -3.00
C VAL A 259 4.44 -10.88 -3.10
N ILE A 260 4.14 -11.52 -4.24
CA ILE A 260 4.26 -12.97 -4.37
C ILE A 260 5.69 -13.46 -4.07
N PRO A 261 6.74 -13.01 -4.78
CA PRO A 261 8.09 -13.50 -4.53
C PRO A 261 8.63 -13.11 -3.16
N LEU A 262 8.30 -11.91 -2.65
CA LEU A 262 8.81 -11.47 -1.35
C LEU A 262 8.10 -12.15 -0.18
N THR A 263 6.80 -12.43 -0.27
CA THR A 263 6.12 -13.20 0.78
C THR A 263 6.72 -14.59 0.90
N LEU A 264 6.97 -15.28 -0.22
CA LEU A 264 7.62 -16.59 -0.22
C LEU A 264 9.05 -16.50 0.34
N LEU A 265 9.81 -15.49 -0.06
CA LEU A 265 11.16 -15.26 0.46
C LEU A 265 11.13 -15.02 1.97
N PHE A 266 10.23 -14.17 2.47
CA PHE A 266 10.12 -13.87 3.89
C PHE A 266 9.65 -15.06 4.71
N GLU A 267 8.78 -15.91 4.18
CA GLU A 267 8.38 -17.17 4.81
C GLU A 267 9.59 -18.09 5.00
N VAL A 268 10.38 -18.29 3.95
CA VAL A 268 11.60 -19.09 4.02
C VAL A 268 12.62 -18.48 4.99
N LEU A 269 12.81 -17.15 4.97
CA LEU A 269 13.74 -16.47 5.87
C LEU A 269 13.30 -16.57 7.33
N THR A 270 12.02 -16.43 7.62
CA THR A 270 11.47 -16.53 8.97
C THR A 270 11.58 -17.97 9.49
N ALA A 271 11.31 -18.95 8.65
CA ALA A 271 11.43 -20.37 9.02
C ALA A 271 12.88 -20.79 9.25
N SER A 272 13.83 -20.33 8.39
CA SER A 272 15.23 -20.76 8.45
C SER A 272 16.08 -19.93 9.41
N PHE A 273 15.78 -18.63 9.55
CA PHE A 273 16.60 -17.68 10.32
C PHE A 273 15.77 -16.71 11.17
N PRO A 274 14.92 -17.19 12.12
CA PRO A 274 14.00 -16.34 12.88
C PRO A 274 14.70 -15.21 13.64
N ASN A 275 15.86 -15.49 14.25
CA ASN A 275 16.61 -14.50 15.04
C ASN A 275 17.32 -13.42 14.20
N HIS A 276 17.53 -13.66 12.91
CA HIS A 276 18.24 -12.76 12.01
C HIS A 276 17.30 -12.11 10.98
N PHE A 277 16.00 -12.37 11.06
CA PHE A 277 15.00 -11.90 10.09
C PHE A 277 15.06 -10.38 9.86
N SER A 278 15.15 -9.57 10.92
CA SER A 278 15.21 -8.11 10.81
C SER A 278 16.45 -7.62 10.06
N ILE A 279 17.59 -8.27 10.24
CA ILE A 279 18.84 -7.94 9.54
C ILE A 279 18.71 -8.29 8.06
N LEU A 280 18.20 -9.49 7.77
CA LEU A 280 18.00 -9.98 6.41
C LEU A 280 16.98 -9.12 5.66
N LEU A 281 15.88 -8.71 6.32
CA LEU A 281 14.91 -7.77 5.77
C LEU A 281 15.56 -6.43 5.38
N GLY A 282 16.41 -5.88 6.25
CA GLY A 282 17.17 -4.66 5.98
C GLY A 282 18.11 -4.80 4.77
N CYS A 283 18.82 -5.94 4.66
CA CYS A 283 19.67 -6.23 3.49
C CYS A 283 18.83 -6.32 2.20
N VAL A 284 17.71 -7.04 2.22
CA VAL A 284 16.80 -7.14 1.07
C VAL A 284 16.29 -5.76 0.68
N PHE A 285 15.94 -4.92 1.66
CA PHE A 285 15.50 -3.54 1.40
C PHE A 285 16.58 -2.73 0.68
N MET A 286 17.82 -2.75 1.18
CA MET A 286 18.93 -2.03 0.55
C MET A 286 19.16 -2.50 -0.90
N VAL A 287 19.16 -3.81 -1.12
CA VAL A 287 19.34 -4.40 -2.46
C VAL A 287 18.23 -3.93 -3.40
N ILE A 288 16.97 -3.97 -2.98
CA ILE A 288 15.82 -3.57 -3.82
C ILE A 288 15.88 -2.07 -4.15
N VAL A 289 16.10 -1.22 -3.16
CA VAL A 289 16.15 0.24 -3.36
C VAL A 289 17.32 0.64 -4.28
N TYR A 290 18.47 -0.02 -4.13
CA TYR A 290 19.67 0.29 -4.92
C TYR A 290 19.57 -0.25 -6.35
N LEU A 291 19.13 -1.51 -6.53
CA LEU A 291 19.11 -2.16 -7.84
C LEU A 291 17.84 -1.86 -8.66
N LEU A 292 16.72 -1.57 -7.99
CA LEU A 292 15.39 -1.49 -8.58
C LEU A 292 14.63 -0.20 -8.24
N PRO A 293 15.22 0.99 -8.45
CA PRO A 293 14.58 2.26 -8.06
C PRO A 293 13.23 2.53 -8.75
N GLY A 294 12.95 1.84 -9.86
CA GLY A 294 11.67 1.91 -10.59
C GLY A 294 10.80 0.65 -10.45
N GLY A 295 11.22 -0.32 -9.63
CA GLY A 295 10.60 -1.64 -9.51
C GLY A 295 10.81 -2.51 -10.76
N VAL A 296 10.36 -3.77 -10.68
CA VAL A 296 10.46 -4.76 -11.78
C VAL A 296 9.75 -4.25 -13.04
N LEU A 297 8.59 -3.62 -12.89
CA LEU A 297 7.85 -3.03 -14.01
C LEU A 297 8.58 -1.87 -14.67
N GLY A 298 9.28 -1.04 -13.90
CA GLY A 298 10.09 0.06 -14.43
C GLY A 298 11.27 -0.44 -15.26
N LEU A 299 11.92 -1.54 -14.85
CA LEU A 299 12.95 -2.20 -15.65
C LEU A 299 12.38 -2.76 -16.95
N TYR A 300 11.28 -3.49 -16.89
CA TYR A 300 10.63 -4.05 -18.07
C TYR A 300 10.26 -2.95 -19.10
N GLU A 301 9.74 -1.82 -18.65
CA GLU A 301 9.45 -0.67 -19.52
C GLU A 301 10.70 -0.08 -20.15
N LYS A 302 11.79 0.05 -19.38
CA LYS A 302 13.08 0.56 -19.88
C LYS A 302 13.66 -0.34 -20.97
N TYR A 303 13.52 -1.66 -20.84
CA TYR A 303 13.99 -2.61 -21.86
C TYR A 303 13.07 -2.68 -23.09
N ARG A 304 11.77 -2.43 -22.93
CA ARG A 304 10.79 -2.48 -24.02
C ARG A 304 10.60 -1.16 -24.75
N ALA A 305 11.01 -0.03 -24.16
CA ALA A 305 10.96 1.26 -24.82
C ALA A 305 11.97 1.27 -25.98
N PRO A 306 11.53 1.45 -27.25
CA PRO A 306 12.46 1.61 -28.36
C PRO A 306 13.34 2.81 -28.05
N LYS A 307 14.66 2.62 -28.18
CA LYS A 307 15.69 3.66 -28.02
C LYS A 307 15.21 4.91 -28.78
N LYS A 308 14.78 5.96 -28.09
CA LYS A 308 14.46 7.23 -28.74
C LYS A 308 15.68 7.61 -29.55
N ARG A 309 15.56 7.60 -30.88
CA ARG A 309 16.54 8.22 -31.76
C ARG A 309 16.72 9.64 -31.23
N THR A 310 17.88 9.94 -30.74
CA THR A 310 18.34 11.31 -30.55
C THR A 310 18.28 11.94 -31.96
N LEU A 311 17.26 12.74 -32.18
CA LEU A 311 17.27 13.65 -33.31
C LEU A 311 18.50 14.54 -33.10
N SER A 312 19.52 14.33 -33.89
CA SER A 312 20.64 15.25 -34.00
C SER A 312 20.04 16.64 -34.24
N PRO A 313 20.51 17.70 -33.57
CA PRO A 313 20.06 19.04 -33.90
C PRO A 313 20.32 19.25 -35.39
N PRO A 314 19.41 19.92 -36.13
CA PRO A 314 19.65 20.23 -37.52
C PRO A 314 20.97 21.03 -37.62
N ASN A 315 21.90 20.54 -38.47
CA ASN A 315 23.11 21.23 -38.77
C ASN A 315 22.74 22.66 -39.15
N GLY A 316 23.07 23.59 -38.26
CA GLY A 316 22.98 25.02 -38.55
C GLY A 316 23.83 25.32 -39.74
N THR A 317 23.21 25.89 -40.72
CA THR A 317 23.79 26.54 -41.88
C THR A 317 25.02 27.36 -41.50
N ASP A 318 26.20 26.85 -41.87
CA ASP A 318 27.36 27.68 -42.15
C ASP A 318 26.99 28.65 -43.26
N GLY A 319 27.05 29.91 -42.99
CA GLY A 319 26.84 30.93 -44.02
C GLY A 319 27.01 32.36 -43.50
N THR A 320 28.24 32.87 -43.62
CA THR A 320 28.55 34.30 -43.84
C THR A 320 28.11 35.34 -42.82
N THR A 321 29.07 35.79 -42.00
CA THR A 321 29.36 37.21 -41.81
C THR A 321 30.74 37.35 -41.12
N LYS A 322 31.82 37.20 -41.92
CA LYS A 322 33.10 37.83 -41.64
C LYS A 322 33.23 38.96 -42.65
N SER A 323 32.88 40.15 -42.27
CA SER A 323 33.38 41.42 -42.83
C SER A 323 32.54 42.53 -42.21
N GLU A 324 33.12 43.20 -41.23
CA GLU A 324 32.91 44.59 -40.86
C GLU A 324 33.31 44.86 -39.41
N GLU A 325 34.60 44.65 -39.13
CA GLU A 325 35.20 45.23 -37.93
C GLU A 325 36.63 45.68 -38.31
N LYS A 326 36.66 46.73 -39.18
CA LYS A 326 37.87 47.56 -39.42
C LYS A 326 37.41 48.85 -40.02
N ALA A 327 37.03 49.82 -39.19
CA ALA A 327 37.07 51.27 -39.41
C ALA A 327 36.05 51.95 -38.42
N ALA A 328 36.56 52.39 -37.30
CA ALA A 328 36.40 53.67 -36.63
C ALA A 328 36.76 53.53 -35.16
#